data_7f20f23453b99c002efe9d7848a8979c
#
_entry.id   7f20f23453b99c002efe9d7848a8979c
#
_cell.length_a   1.000
_cell.length_b   1.000
_cell.length_c   1.000
_cell.angle_alpha   90.00
_cell.angle_beta   90.00
_cell.angle_gamma   90.00
#
_symmetry.space_group_name_H-M   'P 1'
#
loop_
_entity.id
_entity.type
_entity.pdbx_description
1 polymer ?
#
loop_
_entity_poly.entity_id
_entity_poly.type
_entity_poly.pdbx_seq_one_letter_code
_entity_poly.pdbx_strand_id
1 'polypeptide(L)'
;MLCTLNFKRSDSNAWKSVYIGSIYEGVKEFFPKSEDRIRVDHTFDIARGEVSVKREKETFFLDEPNHISVSISETKLEFSQEIKYSGWKDNLPKIIKVLKDYLEISQQPLLERIDLRYINKIFIPCDTVKRIVQEKDYFNVYINYKTIKKDCNRFEIRISFPYTDGILDVILFPVPSPNNSNENLFILDLCYHIINIQGSNIEQIKEALDSAHANIENVFEKTLTQKTKDLFK
;
A
#
# COMPACT_ATOMS: atom_id res chain seq x y z
N MET A 1 -2.84 3.90 -3.43
CA MET A 1 -3.28 2.60 -2.89
C MET A 1 -2.38 1.50 -3.42
N LEU A 2 -2.07 0.52 -2.59
CA LEU A 2 -1.26 -0.66 -2.91
C LEU A 2 -1.96 -1.89 -2.33
N CYS A 3 -2.12 -2.95 -3.13
CA CYS A 3 -2.62 -4.24 -2.67
C CYS A 3 -1.61 -5.31 -3.07
N THR A 4 -0.95 -5.92 -2.09
CA THR A 4 0.10 -6.93 -2.30
C THR A 4 -0.37 -8.28 -1.80
N LEU A 5 -0.35 -9.29 -2.67
CA LEU A 5 -0.68 -10.66 -2.34
C LEU A 5 0.61 -11.48 -2.40
N ASN A 6 0.95 -12.13 -1.30
CA ASN A 6 2.16 -12.94 -1.17
C ASN A 6 1.79 -14.42 -1.15
N PHE A 7 2.48 -15.21 -1.96
CA PHE A 7 2.18 -16.63 -2.17
C PHE A 7 3.36 -17.50 -1.81
N LYS A 8 3.06 -18.67 -1.25
CA LYS A 8 4.00 -19.76 -1.10
C LYS A 8 3.75 -20.81 -2.17
N ARG A 9 4.82 -21.23 -2.82
CA ARG A 9 4.76 -22.36 -3.76
C ARG A 9 5.21 -23.64 -3.10
N SER A 10 4.63 -24.74 -3.54
CA SER A 10 5.20 -26.06 -3.28
C SER A 10 6.33 -26.31 -4.25
N ASP A 11 7.40 -26.96 -3.81
CA ASP A 11 8.60 -27.29 -4.62
C ASP A 11 8.29 -28.13 -5.88
N SER A 12 7.07 -28.68 -5.98
CA SER A 12 6.62 -29.49 -7.11
C SER A 12 6.17 -28.69 -8.34
N ASN A 13 5.89 -27.40 -8.20
CA ASN A 13 5.32 -26.57 -9.28
C ASN A 13 6.24 -25.40 -9.63
N ALA A 14 7.20 -25.62 -10.54
CA ALA A 14 8.07 -24.56 -11.02
C ALA A 14 7.27 -23.48 -11.79
N TRP A 15 7.58 -22.21 -11.50
CA TRP A 15 7.05 -21.07 -12.23
C TRP A 15 7.50 -21.12 -13.70
N LYS A 16 6.56 -20.93 -14.61
CA LYS A 16 6.86 -20.91 -16.05
C LYS A 16 6.60 -19.50 -16.58
N SER A 17 7.56 -18.96 -17.32
CA SER A 17 7.41 -17.63 -17.94
C SER A 17 6.19 -17.50 -18.86
N VAL A 18 5.71 -18.61 -19.43
CA VAL A 18 4.48 -18.63 -20.24
C VAL A 18 3.22 -18.24 -19.46
N TYR A 19 3.22 -18.43 -18.13
CA TYR A 19 2.08 -18.04 -17.28
C TYR A 19 1.82 -16.54 -17.34
N ILE A 20 2.88 -15.71 -17.38
CA ILE A 20 2.76 -14.26 -17.47
C ILE A 20 2.00 -13.84 -18.72
N GLY A 21 2.35 -14.41 -19.88
CA GLY A 21 1.65 -14.12 -21.14
C GLY A 21 0.18 -14.54 -21.11
N SER A 22 -0.13 -15.71 -20.52
CA SER A 22 -1.50 -16.19 -20.39
C SER A 22 -2.33 -15.33 -19.43
N ILE A 23 -1.74 -14.86 -18.31
CA ILE A 23 -2.41 -13.94 -17.38
C ILE A 23 -2.68 -12.61 -18.10
N TYR A 24 -1.68 -12.09 -18.82
CA TYR A 24 -1.82 -10.84 -19.58
C TYR A 24 -2.98 -10.87 -20.56
N GLU A 25 -3.13 -11.95 -21.32
CA GLU A 25 -4.25 -12.12 -22.27
C GLU A 25 -5.62 -12.04 -21.57
N GLY A 26 -5.71 -12.52 -20.33
CA GLY A 26 -6.95 -12.47 -19.55
C GLY A 26 -7.30 -11.08 -18.98
N VAL A 27 -6.32 -10.18 -18.89
CA VAL A 27 -6.48 -8.86 -18.23
C VAL A 27 -6.14 -7.67 -19.12
N LYS A 28 -5.76 -7.86 -20.38
CA LYS A 28 -5.33 -6.80 -21.32
C LYS A 28 -6.39 -5.73 -21.59
N GLU A 29 -7.66 -6.02 -21.36
CA GLU A 29 -8.73 -5.02 -21.45
C GLU A 29 -8.60 -3.93 -20.37
N PHE A 30 -8.10 -4.30 -19.20
CA PHE A 30 -7.85 -3.37 -18.09
C PHE A 30 -6.44 -2.78 -18.11
N PHE A 31 -5.48 -3.53 -18.67
CA PHE A 31 -4.06 -3.18 -18.70
C PHE A 31 -3.50 -3.34 -20.11
N PRO A 32 -3.70 -2.35 -20.98
CA PRO A 32 -3.39 -2.49 -22.41
C PRO A 32 -1.90 -2.59 -22.73
N LYS A 33 -1.02 -2.30 -21.76
CA LYS A 33 0.43 -2.35 -21.94
C LYS A 33 1.06 -3.34 -20.97
N SER A 34 2.09 -4.05 -21.45
CA SER A 34 2.94 -4.91 -20.63
C SER A 34 4.40 -4.58 -20.82
N GLU A 35 5.19 -4.55 -19.75
CA GLU A 35 6.62 -4.33 -19.80
C GLU A 35 7.35 -5.13 -18.72
N ASP A 36 8.60 -5.51 -19.02
CA ASP A 36 9.47 -6.16 -18.06
C ASP A 36 10.39 -5.13 -17.41
N ARG A 37 10.52 -5.21 -16.09
CA ARG A 37 11.48 -4.41 -15.29
C ARG A 37 12.37 -5.32 -14.48
N ILE A 38 13.58 -4.85 -14.18
CA ILE A 38 14.47 -5.53 -13.24
C ILE A 38 14.33 -4.84 -11.89
N ARG A 39 13.80 -5.57 -10.92
CA ARG A 39 13.82 -5.15 -9.52
C ARG A 39 15.19 -5.49 -8.94
N VAL A 40 15.79 -4.53 -8.25
CA VAL A 40 17.08 -4.70 -7.56
C VAL A 40 16.84 -4.48 -6.08
N ASP A 41 16.87 -5.54 -5.30
CA ASP A 41 16.76 -5.49 -3.84
C ASP A 41 18.15 -5.52 -3.22
N HIS A 42 18.43 -4.53 -2.37
CA HIS A 42 19.67 -4.46 -1.59
C HIS A 42 19.35 -4.84 -0.13
N THR A 43 19.95 -5.91 0.35
CA THR A 43 19.83 -6.29 1.76
C THR A 43 21.18 -6.08 2.43
N PHE A 44 21.19 -5.34 3.52
CA PHE A 44 22.37 -5.12 4.35
C PHE A 44 22.28 -5.95 5.63
N ASP A 45 23.16 -6.93 5.78
CA ASP A 45 23.29 -7.69 7.02
C ASP A 45 24.23 -6.93 7.96
N ILE A 46 23.64 -6.26 8.96
CA ILE A 46 24.38 -5.45 9.95
C ILE A 46 25.31 -6.33 10.78
N ALA A 47 24.95 -7.58 11.07
CA ALA A 47 25.74 -8.48 11.91
C ALA A 47 26.99 -8.97 11.20
N ARG A 48 26.94 -9.10 9.87
CA ARG A 48 28.05 -9.59 9.04
C ARG A 48 28.77 -8.50 8.26
N GLY A 49 28.16 -7.29 8.20
CA GLY A 49 28.69 -6.21 7.37
C GLY A 49 28.60 -6.49 5.86
N GLU A 50 27.72 -7.41 5.45
CA GLU A 50 27.60 -7.87 4.07
C GLU A 50 26.43 -7.18 3.36
N VAL A 51 26.64 -6.81 2.10
CA VAL A 51 25.60 -6.33 1.20
C VAL A 51 25.26 -7.44 0.22
N SER A 52 24.03 -7.90 0.22
CA SER A 52 23.52 -8.79 -0.83
C SER A 52 22.65 -8.01 -1.81
N VAL A 53 22.84 -8.28 -3.10
CA VAL A 53 22.06 -7.67 -4.18
C VAL A 53 21.30 -8.77 -4.87
N LYS A 54 19.97 -8.76 -4.76
CA LYS A 54 19.08 -9.67 -5.47
C LYS A 54 18.48 -8.94 -6.65
N ARG A 55 18.55 -9.54 -7.84
CA ARG A 55 17.90 -9.03 -9.04
C ARG A 55 16.80 -10.00 -9.44
N GLU A 56 15.60 -9.49 -9.54
CA GLU A 56 14.44 -10.27 -9.97
C GLU A 56 13.79 -9.58 -11.17
N LYS A 57 13.42 -10.38 -12.16
CA LYS A 57 12.63 -9.90 -13.28
C LYS A 57 11.17 -9.89 -12.86
N GLU A 58 10.55 -8.71 -12.90
CA GLU A 58 9.12 -8.54 -12.68
C GLU A 58 8.47 -8.07 -13.98
N THR A 59 7.29 -8.59 -14.27
CA THR A 59 6.49 -8.10 -15.39
C THR A 59 5.38 -7.20 -14.85
N PHE A 60 5.22 -6.05 -15.47
CA PHE A 60 4.22 -5.05 -15.15
C PHE A 60 3.16 -4.99 -16.24
N PHE A 61 1.89 -5.00 -15.83
CA PHE A 61 0.74 -4.68 -16.65
C PHE A 61 0.28 -3.28 -16.28
N LEU A 62 0.04 -2.42 -17.27
CA LEU A 62 -0.11 -0.98 -17.07
C LEU A 62 -1.41 -0.46 -17.69
N ASP A 63 -2.13 0.33 -16.90
CA ASP A 63 -3.18 1.24 -17.31
C ASP A 63 -2.63 2.68 -17.08
N GLU A 64 -1.84 3.17 -18.04
CA GLU A 64 -1.12 4.45 -17.91
C GLU A 64 -2.07 5.65 -17.71
N PRO A 65 -3.22 5.77 -18.42
CA PRO A 65 -4.17 6.87 -18.22
C PRO A 65 -4.71 6.96 -16.77
N ASN A 66 -4.89 5.82 -16.10
CA ASN A 66 -5.43 5.76 -14.75
C ASN A 66 -4.34 5.61 -13.68
N HIS A 67 -3.05 5.60 -14.08
CA HIS A 67 -1.90 5.39 -13.20
C HIS A 67 -2.02 4.11 -12.35
N ILE A 68 -2.52 3.05 -12.98
CA ILE A 68 -2.65 1.73 -12.35
C ILE A 68 -1.58 0.82 -12.94
N SER A 69 -0.94 0.06 -12.07
CA SER A 69 -0.01 -1.00 -12.46
C SER A 69 -0.25 -2.27 -11.66
N VAL A 70 0.00 -3.40 -12.30
CA VAL A 70 0.04 -4.71 -11.65
C VAL A 70 1.40 -5.31 -11.90
N SER A 71 2.17 -5.60 -10.85
CA SER A 71 3.39 -6.39 -10.99
C SER A 71 3.12 -7.85 -10.62
N ILE A 72 3.73 -8.74 -11.39
CA ILE A 72 3.56 -10.19 -11.22
C ILE A 72 4.92 -10.85 -11.18
N SER A 73 5.09 -11.70 -10.16
CA SER A 73 6.23 -12.60 -10.03
C SER A 73 5.75 -14.00 -9.58
N GLU A 74 6.68 -14.91 -9.39
CA GLU A 74 6.40 -16.26 -8.91
C GLU A 74 5.66 -16.30 -7.57
N THR A 75 6.00 -15.41 -6.66
CA THR A 75 5.53 -15.42 -5.27
C THR A 75 4.75 -14.19 -4.88
N LYS A 76 4.51 -13.26 -5.84
CA LYS A 76 3.91 -11.97 -5.53
C LYS A 76 3.05 -11.47 -6.68
N LEU A 77 1.89 -10.96 -6.33
CA LEU A 77 1.06 -10.12 -7.17
C LEU A 77 0.85 -8.80 -6.44
N GLU A 78 1.14 -7.68 -7.09
CA GLU A 78 0.98 -6.36 -6.51
C GLU A 78 0.21 -5.46 -7.44
N PHE A 79 -0.92 -4.95 -6.96
CA PHE A 79 -1.73 -3.94 -7.63
C PHE A 79 -1.43 -2.57 -7.02
N SER A 80 -1.11 -1.59 -7.84
CA SER A 80 -0.79 -0.23 -7.42
C SER A 80 -1.60 0.80 -8.19
N GLN A 81 -2.12 1.81 -7.50
CA GLN A 81 -2.64 3.03 -8.07
C GLN A 81 -2.00 4.23 -7.38
N GLU A 82 -1.20 5.01 -8.12
CA GLU A 82 -0.35 6.06 -7.55
C GLU A 82 -1.04 7.42 -7.47
N ILE A 83 -1.72 7.83 -8.52
CA ILE A 83 -2.32 9.17 -8.65
C ILE A 83 -3.81 9.02 -8.93
N LYS A 84 -4.64 9.93 -8.39
CA LYS A 84 -6.10 9.94 -8.59
C LYS A 84 -6.73 8.60 -8.23
N TYR A 85 -6.72 8.27 -6.94
CA TYR A 85 -7.43 7.10 -6.46
C TYR A 85 -8.89 7.11 -6.95
N SER A 86 -9.23 6.13 -7.80
CA SER A 86 -10.56 6.04 -8.44
C SER A 86 -11.66 5.51 -7.53
N GLY A 87 -11.29 5.06 -6.33
CA GLY A 87 -12.20 4.46 -5.36
C GLY A 87 -12.09 2.93 -5.30
N TRP A 88 -12.55 2.39 -4.17
CA TRP A 88 -12.51 0.95 -3.92
C TRP A 88 -13.38 0.15 -4.89
N LYS A 89 -14.57 0.68 -5.19
CA LYS A 89 -15.54 0.04 -6.10
C LYS A 89 -15.00 -0.19 -7.52
N ASP A 90 -14.10 0.69 -7.98
CA ASP A 90 -13.49 0.59 -9.31
C ASP A 90 -12.26 -0.31 -9.31
N ASN A 91 -11.51 -0.36 -8.20
CA ASN A 91 -10.27 -1.12 -8.11
C ASN A 91 -10.46 -2.59 -7.72
N LEU A 92 -11.37 -2.87 -6.78
CA LEU A 92 -11.59 -4.24 -6.31
C LEU A 92 -11.90 -5.24 -7.44
N PRO A 93 -12.79 -4.94 -8.41
CA PRO A 93 -13.06 -5.87 -9.52
C PRO A 93 -11.80 -6.18 -10.36
N LYS A 94 -10.93 -5.18 -10.57
CA LYS A 94 -9.67 -5.36 -11.30
C LYS A 94 -8.70 -6.24 -10.53
N ILE A 95 -8.55 -6.01 -9.20
CA ILE A 95 -7.72 -6.84 -8.31
C ILE A 95 -8.20 -8.29 -8.35
N ILE A 96 -9.50 -8.52 -8.19
CA ILE A 96 -10.09 -9.86 -8.17
C ILE A 96 -9.92 -10.55 -9.52
N LYS A 97 -10.08 -9.84 -10.64
CA LYS A 97 -9.89 -10.42 -11.97
C LYS A 97 -8.45 -10.90 -12.19
N VAL A 98 -7.46 -10.03 -11.87
CA VAL A 98 -6.04 -10.40 -11.99
C VAL A 98 -5.69 -11.56 -11.07
N LEU A 99 -6.18 -11.54 -9.83
CA LEU A 99 -5.95 -12.60 -8.86
C LEU A 99 -6.53 -13.93 -9.34
N LYS A 100 -7.75 -13.93 -9.88
CA LYS A 100 -8.39 -15.12 -10.41
C LYS A 100 -7.56 -15.74 -11.52
N ASP A 101 -7.16 -14.95 -12.52
CA ASP A 101 -6.33 -15.42 -13.63
C ASP A 101 -4.96 -15.92 -13.14
N TYR A 102 -4.36 -15.20 -12.17
CA TYR A 102 -3.10 -15.63 -11.54
C TYR A 102 -3.24 -17.01 -10.88
N LEU A 103 -4.26 -17.22 -10.06
CA LEU A 103 -4.47 -18.48 -9.34
C LEU A 103 -4.78 -19.64 -10.29
N GLU A 104 -5.65 -19.44 -11.29
CA GLU A 104 -6.04 -20.46 -12.26
C GLU A 104 -4.86 -20.89 -13.14
N ILE A 105 -4.08 -19.93 -13.66
CA ILE A 105 -3.00 -20.19 -14.60
C ILE A 105 -1.75 -20.71 -13.87
N SER A 106 -1.45 -20.17 -12.68
CA SER A 106 -0.25 -20.54 -11.92
C SER A 106 -0.42 -21.80 -11.05
N GLN A 107 -1.50 -22.56 -11.23
CA GLN A 107 -1.78 -23.81 -10.50
C GLN A 107 -1.98 -23.62 -8.99
N GLN A 108 -2.69 -22.55 -8.62
CA GLN A 108 -3.15 -22.27 -7.26
C GLN A 108 -2.05 -22.31 -6.18
N PRO A 109 -1.09 -21.39 -6.20
CA PRO A 109 -0.14 -21.25 -5.10
C PRO A 109 -0.89 -20.90 -3.80
N LEU A 110 -0.34 -21.30 -2.67
CA LEU A 110 -0.93 -20.99 -1.37
C LEU A 110 -0.78 -19.51 -1.06
N LEU A 111 -1.89 -18.81 -0.86
CA LEU A 111 -1.86 -17.42 -0.41
C LEU A 111 -1.48 -17.38 1.08
N GLU A 112 -0.38 -16.67 1.41
CA GLU A 112 0.14 -16.55 2.78
C GLU A 112 -0.32 -15.27 3.46
N ARG A 113 -0.32 -14.14 2.72
CA ARG A 113 -0.62 -12.83 3.28
C ARG A 113 -1.12 -11.89 2.20
N ILE A 114 -2.03 -11.01 2.59
CA ILE A 114 -2.41 -9.84 1.80
C ILE A 114 -2.10 -8.58 2.59
N ASP A 115 -1.48 -7.60 1.92
CA ASP A 115 -1.25 -6.28 2.47
C ASP A 115 -2.06 -5.27 1.66
N LEU A 116 -3.03 -4.60 2.29
CA LEU A 116 -3.78 -3.49 1.70
C LEU A 116 -3.31 -2.18 2.32
N ARG A 117 -2.73 -1.29 1.52
CA ARG A 117 -2.05 -0.07 2.01
C ARG A 117 -2.52 1.18 1.29
N TYR A 118 -2.75 2.23 2.06
CA TYR A 118 -3.06 3.57 1.59
C TYR A 118 -2.05 4.57 2.13
N ILE A 119 -1.31 5.21 1.22
CA ILE A 119 -0.36 6.28 1.56
C ILE A 119 -1.02 7.60 1.19
N ASN A 120 -1.44 8.35 2.21
CA ASN A 120 -2.14 9.62 2.05
C ASN A 120 -1.19 10.78 2.24
N LYS A 121 -1.10 11.66 1.23
CA LYS A 121 -0.35 12.92 1.30
C LYS A 121 -1.33 14.02 1.72
N ILE A 122 -1.11 14.60 2.89
CA ILE A 122 -1.98 15.61 3.49
C ILE A 122 -1.22 16.92 3.55
N PHE A 123 -1.65 17.90 2.75
CA PHE A 123 -1.08 19.23 2.71
C PHE A 123 -1.82 20.13 3.71
N ILE A 124 -1.12 20.64 4.70
CA ILE A 124 -1.68 21.48 5.75
C ILE A 124 -1.14 22.90 5.59
N PRO A 125 -2.00 23.92 5.41
CA PRO A 125 -1.59 25.30 5.37
C PRO A 125 -0.84 25.69 6.64
N CYS A 126 0.29 26.33 6.50
CA CYS A 126 1.04 26.86 7.64
C CYS A 126 1.13 28.39 7.61
N ASP A 127 1.22 28.98 8.79
CA ASP A 127 1.53 30.40 8.91
C ASP A 127 2.95 30.66 8.39
N THR A 128 3.06 31.54 7.41
CA THR A 128 4.33 31.89 6.74
C THR A 128 5.39 32.42 7.69
N VAL A 129 4.98 32.98 8.83
CA VAL A 129 5.89 33.56 9.82
C VAL A 129 6.44 32.52 10.79
N LYS A 130 5.61 31.58 11.23
CA LYS A 130 5.99 30.63 12.28
C LYS A 130 6.38 29.25 11.75
N ARG A 131 5.95 28.86 10.56
CA ARG A 131 6.15 27.53 9.96
C ARG A 131 5.83 26.34 10.87
N ILE A 132 5.02 26.57 11.91
CA ILE A 132 4.67 25.59 12.92
C ILE A 132 3.20 25.23 12.73
N VAL A 133 2.95 23.95 12.50
CA VAL A 133 1.61 23.37 12.50
C VAL A 133 1.35 22.76 13.87
N GLN A 134 0.18 23.08 14.44
CA GLN A 134 -0.28 22.40 15.65
C GLN A 134 -0.98 21.10 15.21
N GLU A 135 -0.27 19.99 15.26
CA GLU A 135 -0.75 18.68 14.73
C GLU A 135 -2.11 18.30 15.32
N LYS A 136 -2.36 18.59 16.60
CA LYS A 136 -3.63 18.34 17.29
C LYS A 136 -4.84 19.04 16.67
N ASP A 137 -4.63 20.09 15.87
CA ASP A 137 -5.72 20.78 15.18
C ASP A 137 -6.15 20.04 13.93
N TYR A 138 -5.28 19.17 13.40
CA TYR A 138 -5.47 18.46 12.13
C TYR A 138 -5.61 16.95 12.31
N PHE A 139 -4.98 16.39 13.35
CA PHE A 139 -5.00 14.96 13.63
C PHE A 139 -5.51 14.69 15.04
N ASN A 140 -6.35 13.68 15.20
CA ASN A 140 -6.80 13.18 16.50
C ASN A 140 -5.71 12.31 17.17
N VAL A 141 -4.66 11.97 16.43
CA VAL A 141 -3.47 11.28 16.92
C VAL A 141 -2.30 12.26 16.87
N TYR A 142 -1.71 12.57 18.02
CA TYR A 142 -0.61 13.53 18.14
C TYR A 142 0.25 13.25 19.37
N ILE A 143 1.47 13.79 19.38
CA ILE A 143 2.39 13.71 20.54
C ILE A 143 2.18 14.95 21.41
N ASN A 144 1.87 14.75 22.69
CA ASN A 144 1.78 15.84 23.66
C ASN A 144 3.14 16.11 24.32
N TYR A 145 3.88 17.08 23.80
CA TYR A 145 5.20 17.48 24.31
C TYR A 145 5.21 18.86 25.01
N LYS A 146 4.07 19.30 25.56
CA LYS A 146 3.92 20.62 26.20
C LYS A 146 4.92 20.90 27.32
N THR A 147 5.49 19.88 27.94
CA THR A 147 6.54 19.99 28.96
C THR A 147 7.90 20.33 28.38
N ILE A 148 8.12 20.09 27.08
CA ILE A 148 9.35 20.42 26.37
C ILE A 148 9.15 21.79 25.73
N LYS A 149 9.79 22.83 26.28
CA LYS A 149 9.69 24.22 25.78
C LYS A 149 10.47 24.46 24.48
N LYS A 150 10.37 23.53 23.51
CA LYS A 150 11.01 23.62 22.19
C LYS A 150 10.07 23.13 21.12
N ASP A 151 10.16 23.71 19.95
CA ASP A 151 9.40 23.26 18.78
C ASP A 151 9.94 21.91 18.29
N CYS A 152 9.02 20.99 17.99
CA CYS A 152 9.34 19.71 17.39
C CYS A 152 9.20 19.85 15.86
N ASN A 153 10.28 19.62 15.14
CA ASN A 153 10.30 19.71 13.67
C ASN A 153 10.30 18.34 12.98
N ARG A 154 10.41 17.27 13.75
CA ARG A 154 10.39 15.89 13.25
C ARG A 154 9.86 14.94 14.30
N PHE A 155 8.87 14.14 13.92
CA PHE A 155 8.33 13.04 14.73
C PHE A 155 7.85 11.91 13.81
N GLU A 156 7.63 10.77 14.38
CA GLU A 156 6.93 9.65 13.76
C GLU A 156 6.06 8.97 14.82
N ILE A 157 4.80 8.78 14.50
CA ILE A 157 3.85 8.03 15.33
C ILE A 157 3.57 6.72 14.61
N ARG A 158 3.76 5.60 15.30
CA ARG A 158 3.39 4.25 14.83
C ARG A 158 2.44 3.62 15.83
N ILE A 159 1.31 3.13 15.32
CA ILE A 159 0.29 2.45 16.11
C ILE A 159 -0.16 1.22 15.33
N SER A 160 -0.25 0.08 16.00
CA SER A 160 -0.77 -1.17 15.44
C SER A 160 -2.07 -1.54 16.14
N PHE A 161 -3.13 -1.73 15.38
CA PHE A 161 -4.44 -2.15 15.86
C PHE A 161 -4.66 -3.62 15.48
N PRO A 162 -4.73 -4.53 16.46
CA PRO A 162 -5.07 -5.93 16.17
C PRO A 162 -6.56 -6.09 15.88
N TYR A 163 -6.86 -6.87 14.85
CA TYR A 163 -8.20 -7.33 14.47
C TYR A 163 -8.21 -8.86 14.48
N THR A 164 -9.38 -9.47 14.38
CA THR A 164 -9.52 -10.93 14.37
C THR A 164 -8.89 -11.58 13.13
N ASP A 165 -8.87 -10.86 12.02
CA ASP A 165 -8.40 -11.32 10.70
C ASP A 165 -7.07 -10.67 10.27
N GLY A 166 -6.49 -9.78 11.12
CA GLY A 166 -5.27 -9.10 10.74
C GLY A 166 -4.79 -8.02 11.71
N ILE A 167 -3.89 -7.18 11.20
CA ILE A 167 -3.32 -6.06 11.94
C ILE A 167 -3.35 -4.83 11.03
N LEU A 168 -3.84 -3.71 11.54
CA LEU A 168 -3.76 -2.41 10.87
C LEU A 168 -2.65 -1.57 11.48
N ASP A 169 -1.61 -1.31 10.70
CA ASP A 169 -0.55 -0.38 11.05
C ASP A 169 -0.89 1.03 10.53
N VAL A 170 -0.74 2.00 11.43
CA VAL A 170 -0.93 3.44 11.17
C VAL A 170 0.37 4.16 11.44
N ILE A 171 0.89 4.87 10.43
CA ILE A 171 2.11 5.67 10.57
C ILE A 171 1.78 7.10 10.16
N LEU A 172 2.08 8.06 11.05
CA LEU A 172 1.92 9.49 10.79
C LEU A 172 3.25 10.21 11.00
N PHE A 173 3.72 10.93 9.99
CA PHE A 173 4.94 11.72 10.07
C PHE A 173 4.93 12.92 9.12
N PRO A 174 5.60 14.04 9.49
CA PRO A 174 5.83 15.15 8.60
C PRO A 174 6.93 14.84 7.60
N VAL A 175 6.77 15.33 6.38
CA VAL A 175 7.81 15.31 5.35
C VAL A 175 8.30 16.74 5.14
N PRO A 176 9.61 16.97 5.01
CA PRO A 176 10.11 18.29 4.68
C PRO A 176 9.43 18.83 3.42
N SER A 177 8.80 20.00 3.57
CA SER A 177 8.18 20.65 2.42
C SER A 177 9.27 21.14 1.46
N PRO A 178 9.08 21.01 0.15
CA PRO A 178 9.99 21.64 -0.82
C PRO A 178 10.10 23.13 -0.53
N ASN A 179 11.28 23.69 -0.70
CA ASN A 179 11.58 25.09 -0.40
C ASN A 179 10.48 26.04 -0.89
N ASN A 180 9.98 26.89 0.00
CA ASN A 180 9.00 27.97 -0.21
C ASN A 180 7.52 27.58 -0.36
N SER A 181 7.07 26.40 0.04
CA SER A 181 5.64 26.17 0.14
C SER A 181 5.08 26.72 1.46
N ASN A 182 3.91 27.37 1.39
CA ASN A 182 3.13 27.78 2.57
C ASN A 182 2.34 26.60 3.17
N GLU A 183 2.83 25.40 2.96
CA GLU A 183 2.18 24.17 3.37
C GLU A 183 3.19 23.19 3.99
N ASN A 184 2.75 22.48 4.99
CA ASN A 184 3.47 21.33 5.54
C ASN A 184 2.84 20.05 4.99
N LEU A 185 3.68 19.14 4.51
CA LEU A 185 3.25 17.82 4.02
C LEU A 185 3.32 16.82 5.16
N PHE A 186 2.22 16.11 5.40
CA PHE A 186 2.17 14.95 6.28
C PHE A 186 1.86 13.70 5.47
N ILE A 187 2.48 12.61 5.84
CA ILE A 187 2.13 11.28 5.34
C ILE A 187 1.34 10.56 6.43
N LEU A 188 0.12 10.14 6.07
CA LEU A 188 -0.66 9.18 6.84
C LEU A 188 -0.69 7.88 6.05
N ASP A 189 0.07 6.91 6.52
CA ASP A 189 0.25 5.60 5.92
C ASP A 189 -0.54 4.56 6.73
N LEU A 190 -1.45 3.88 6.09
CA LEU A 190 -2.35 2.89 6.66
C LEU A 190 -2.15 1.57 5.93
N CYS A 191 -1.67 0.55 6.62
CA CYS A 191 -1.42 -0.76 6.05
C CYS A 191 -2.13 -1.86 6.85
N TYR A 192 -3.10 -2.51 6.23
CA TYR A 192 -3.78 -3.67 6.81
C TYR A 192 -3.13 -4.94 6.33
N HIS A 193 -2.60 -5.72 7.25
CA HIS A 193 -2.02 -7.03 7.03
C HIS A 193 -3.06 -8.10 7.32
N ILE A 194 -3.64 -8.69 6.28
CA ILE A 194 -4.57 -9.81 6.42
C ILE A 194 -3.74 -11.07 6.61
N ILE A 195 -3.94 -11.72 7.74
CA ILE A 195 -3.31 -12.99 8.12
C ILE A 195 -4.39 -14.06 8.30
N ASN A 196 -4.01 -15.33 8.32
CA ASN A 196 -4.94 -16.45 8.49
C ASN A 196 -5.94 -16.67 7.35
N ILE A 197 -5.53 -16.34 6.10
CA ILE A 197 -6.32 -16.67 4.93
C ILE A 197 -6.25 -18.18 4.71
N GLN A 198 -7.40 -18.85 4.81
CA GLN A 198 -7.47 -20.28 4.55
C GLN A 198 -7.78 -20.54 3.07
N GLY A 199 -6.72 -20.87 2.31
CA GLY A 199 -6.88 -21.31 0.92
C GLY A 199 -6.93 -20.18 -0.11
N SER A 200 -7.29 -20.56 -1.35
CA SER A 200 -7.32 -19.67 -2.52
C SER A 200 -8.75 -19.38 -2.98
N ASN A 201 -9.73 -19.38 -2.07
CA ASN A 201 -11.12 -19.08 -2.41
C ASN A 201 -11.28 -17.58 -2.68
N ILE A 202 -11.62 -17.25 -3.92
CA ILE A 202 -11.75 -15.86 -4.39
C ILE A 202 -12.79 -15.07 -3.60
N GLU A 203 -13.94 -15.67 -3.27
CA GLU A 203 -14.99 -14.96 -2.52
C GLU A 203 -14.54 -14.63 -1.10
N GLN A 204 -13.85 -15.55 -0.42
CA GLN A 204 -13.28 -15.30 0.91
C GLN A 204 -12.20 -14.21 0.87
N ILE A 205 -11.33 -14.22 -0.15
CA ILE A 205 -10.31 -13.18 -0.34
C ILE A 205 -10.97 -11.82 -0.58
N LYS A 206 -12.02 -11.78 -1.38
CA LYS A 206 -12.78 -10.56 -1.65
C LYS A 206 -13.42 -10.00 -0.37
N GLU A 207 -14.09 -10.85 0.42
CA GLU A 207 -14.68 -10.47 1.70
C GLU A 207 -13.61 -9.94 2.67
N ALA A 208 -12.45 -10.59 2.76
CA ALA A 208 -11.35 -10.15 3.59
C ALA A 208 -10.79 -8.79 3.14
N LEU A 209 -10.67 -8.56 1.83
CA LEU A 209 -10.25 -7.27 1.26
C LEU A 209 -11.29 -6.17 1.54
N ASP A 210 -12.59 -6.46 1.41
CA ASP A 210 -13.66 -5.51 1.73
C ASP A 210 -13.65 -5.15 3.23
N SER A 211 -13.45 -6.13 4.11
CA SER A 211 -13.30 -5.92 5.56
C SER A 211 -12.08 -5.04 5.87
N ALA A 212 -10.93 -5.37 5.29
CA ALA A 212 -9.69 -4.60 5.47
C ALA A 212 -9.85 -3.15 5.01
N HIS A 213 -10.48 -2.94 3.84
CA HIS A 213 -10.77 -1.60 3.32
C HIS A 213 -11.66 -0.82 4.27
N ALA A 214 -12.76 -1.40 4.75
CA ALA A 214 -13.67 -0.75 5.69
C ALA A 214 -12.99 -0.37 7.01
N ASN A 215 -12.10 -1.22 7.53
CA ASN A 215 -11.31 -0.95 8.73
C ASN A 215 -10.31 0.20 8.50
N ILE A 216 -9.64 0.22 7.36
CA ILE A 216 -8.73 1.33 6.98
C ILE A 216 -9.51 2.64 6.87
N GLU A 217 -10.64 2.65 6.16
CA GLU A 217 -11.48 3.84 6.00
C GLU A 217 -11.96 4.40 7.34
N ASN A 218 -12.46 3.52 8.23
CA ASN A 218 -12.88 3.91 9.57
C ASN A 218 -11.73 4.54 10.39
N VAL A 219 -10.53 3.98 10.34
CA VAL A 219 -9.37 4.53 11.06
C VAL A 219 -8.89 5.83 10.41
N PHE A 220 -8.86 5.91 9.08
CA PHE A 220 -8.56 7.15 8.35
C PHE A 220 -9.49 8.27 8.79
N GLU A 221 -10.81 8.04 8.74
CA GLU A 221 -11.81 9.02 9.13
C GLU A 221 -11.68 9.47 10.59
N LYS A 222 -11.33 8.56 11.50
CA LYS A 222 -11.14 8.87 12.92
C LYS A 222 -9.81 9.54 13.23
N THR A 223 -8.79 9.32 12.41
CA THR A 223 -7.47 9.94 12.59
C THR A 223 -7.50 11.43 12.23
N LEU A 224 -8.33 11.83 11.29
CA LEU A 224 -8.44 13.21 10.83
C LEU A 224 -9.46 14.01 11.65
N THR A 225 -9.11 15.26 11.97
CA THR A 225 -10.09 16.21 12.54
C THR A 225 -11.00 16.74 11.44
N GLN A 226 -12.10 17.38 11.83
CA GLN A 226 -13.00 18.05 10.88
C GLN A 226 -12.27 19.12 10.06
N LYS A 227 -11.35 19.85 10.69
CA LYS A 227 -10.53 20.87 10.03
C LYS A 227 -9.70 20.29 8.87
N THR A 228 -9.12 19.10 9.06
CA THR A 228 -8.39 18.42 7.97
C THR A 228 -9.33 17.93 6.87
N LYS A 229 -10.49 17.38 7.24
CA LYS A 229 -11.47 16.91 6.25
C LYS A 229 -12.01 18.05 5.37
N ASP A 230 -12.11 19.25 5.90
CA ASP A 230 -12.55 20.43 5.16
C ASP A 230 -11.51 20.89 4.11
N LEU A 231 -10.23 20.48 4.23
CA LEU A 231 -9.19 20.75 3.21
C LEU A 231 -9.36 19.90 1.94
N PHE A 232 -10.18 18.84 1.99
CA PHE A 232 -10.41 17.93 0.85
C PHE A 232 -11.71 18.24 0.07
N LYS A 233 -12.46 19.22 0.51
CA LYS A 233 -13.69 19.69 -0.15
C LYS A 233 -13.37 20.75 -1.20
#